data_a409c47e6334cc6971fca751057b8e1a
#
_entry.id   a409c47e6334cc6971fca751057b8e1a
#
_cell.length_a   1.000
_cell.length_b   1.000
_cell.length_c   1.000
_cell.angle_alpha   90.00
_cell.angle_beta   90.00
_cell.angle_gamma   90.00
#
_symmetry.space_group_name_H-M   'P 1'
#
loop_
_entity.id
_entity.type
_entity.pdbx_description
1 polymer ?
#
loop_
_entity_poly.entity_id
_entity_poly.type
_entity_poly.pdbx_seq_one_letter_code
_entity_poly.pdbx_strand_id
1 'polypeptide(L)'
;YSWVAVRPKRGPLGESTRWPELSSEYTTKIFPHTPGPSGIMQDGTLQFSDSISWPITPFIGTLGTAPDREVRASIDGQGAWGGNLDMRDAAAGNRILMPVYHDGALFYLGDLHASQGDTEYTGTAAETCGTVRLYFELIKQKKLPFVRIEKPDALVAVQTARPLEVAVDTATQHLMAWLVDDYGFTPTDAY
;
A
#
# COMPACT_ATOMS: atom_id res chain seq x y z
N TYR A 1 12.82 13.47 7.73
CA TYR A 1 13.43 12.27 8.33
C TYR A 1 12.47 11.10 8.16
N SER A 2 13.06 9.93 7.91
CA SER A 2 12.36 8.64 8.04
C SER A 2 13.01 7.82 9.13
N TRP A 3 12.25 6.83 9.58
CA TRP A 3 12.76 5.84 10.51
C TRP A 3 12.34 4.44 10.09
N VAL A 4 13.13 3.46 10.47
CA VAL A 4 12.80 2.04 10.30
C VAL A 4 13.08 1.32 11.62
N ALA A 5 12.14 0.51 12.05
CA ALA A 5 12.36 -0.36 13.20
C ALA A 5 12.97 -1.68 12.71
N VAL A 6 14.24 -1.89 13.01
CA VAL A 6 14.87 -3.18 12.79
C VAL A 6 14.45 -4.10 13.93
N ARG A 7 13.55 -5.02 13.63
CA ARG A 7 12.97 -5.97 14.59
C ARG A 7 13.23 -7.40 14.16
N PRO A 8 14.41 -7.94 14.49
CA PRO A 8 14.81 -9.27 14.01
C PRO A 8 13.84 -10.39 14.37
N LYS A 9 13.01 -10.20 15.40
CA LYS A 9 12.05 -11.18 15.90
C LYS A 9 10.60 -10.93 15.49
N ARG A 10 10.35 -9.90 14.70
CA ARG A 10 9.02 -9.57 14.18
C ARG A 10 9.11 -9.30 12.70
N GLY A 11 8.57 -10.18 11.92
CA GLY A 11 8.28 -9.97 10.52
C GLY A 11 6.82 -10.27 10.26
N PRO A 12 6.30 -10.08 9.05
CA PRO A 12 4.91 -10.34 8.70
C PRO A 12 4.49 -11.81 8.92
N LEU A 13 5.44 -12.69 9.18
CA LEU A 13 5.23 -14.11 9.44
C LEU A 13 5.26 -14.49 10.94
N GLY A 14 5.23 -13.51 11.85
CA GLY A 14 5.17 -13.72 13.29
C GLY A 14 6.49 -13.49 14.03
N GLU A 15 6.56 -13.92 15.29
CA GLU A 15 7.65 -13.60 16.22
C GLU A 15 8.99 -14.30 15.95
N SER A 16 9.06 -15.17 14.96
CA SER A 16 10.30 -15.88 14.64
C SER A 16 10.94 -15.33 13.39
N THR A 17 12.12 -14.76 13.52
CA THR A 17 12.98 -14.62 12.36
C THR A 17 13.37 -16.01 11.88
N ARG A 18 13.23 -16.24 10.58
CA ARG A 18 13.76 -17.48 9.99
C ARG A 18 15.29 -17.55 10.03
N TRP A 19 15.92 -16.42 10.28
CA TRP A 19 17.39 -16.25 10.22
C TRP A 19 17.89 -15.39 11.39
N PRO A 20 17.75 -15.85 12.65
CA PRO A 20 18.16 -15.07 13.81
C PRO A 20 19.67 -14.76 13.83
N GLU A 21 20.46 -15.54 13.12
CA GLU A 21 21.90 -15.35 12.96
C GLU A 21 22.26 -14.14 12.05
N LEU A 22 21.34 -13.69 11.22
CA LEU A 22 21.55 -12.55 10.31
C LEU A 22 21.16 -11.21 10.93
N SER A 23 20.49 -11.23 12.08
CA SER A 23 20.04 -10.01 12.73
C SER A 23 19.89 -10.24 14.23
N SER A 24 20.73 -9.60 15.02
CA SER A 24 20.86 -9.86 16.45
C SER A 24 20.23 -8.78 17.34
N GLU A 25 19.91 -7.60 16.83
CA GLU A 25 19.56 -6.46 17.66
C GLU A 25 18.20 -5.83 17.28
N TYR A 26 17.46 -5.42 18.31
CA TYR A 26 16.34 -4.50 18.17
C TYR A 26 16.88 -3.07 18.13
N THR A 27 16.63 -2.37 17.04
CA THR A 27 17.01 -0.96 16.96
C THR A 27 16.00 -0.18 16.13
N THR A 28 15.91 1.11 16.39
CA THR A 28 15.23 2.05 15.50
C THR A 28 16.30 2.90 14.86
N LYS A 29 16.37 2.87 13.54
CA LYS A 29 17.28 3.70 12.77
C LYS A 29 16.50 4.90 12.22
N ILE A 30 17.02 6.10 12.52
CA ILE A 30 16.52 7.37 11.98
C ILE A 30 17.52 7.85 10.94
N PHE A 31 17.04 8.26 9.79
CA PHE A 31 17.89 8.73 8.70
C PHE A 31 17.34 9.97 8.02
N PRO A 32 18.22 10.87 7.54
CA PRO A 32 17.81 12.11 6.92
C PRO A 32 17.27 11.91 5.50
N HIS A 33 16.43 12.84 5.11
CA HIS A 33 16.05 13.03 3.71
C HIS A 33 16.87 14.16 3.12
N THR A 34 17.29 13.98 1.88
CA THR A 34 17.87 15.05 1.07
C THR A 34 16.82 15.40 -0.01
N PRO A 35 16.26 16.61 0.00
CA PRO A 35 15.37 17.06 -1.07
C PRO A 35 16.08 17.00 -2.42
N GLY A 36 15.32 16.66 -3.45
CA GLY A 36 15.82 16.71 -4.82
C GLY A 36 15.86 18.14 -5.38
N PRO A 37 16.12 18.29 -6.69
CA PRO A 37 16.27 19.59 -7.34
C PRO A 37 15.05 20.48 -7.29
N SER A 38 13.84 19.89 -7.20
CA SER A 38 12.58 20.64 -7.06
C SER A 38 12.41 21.28 -5.68
N GLY A 39 13.20 20.87 -4.69
CA GLY A 39 13.06 21.23 -3.29
C GLY A 39 11.91 20.50 -2.58
N ILE A 40 11.20 19.60 -3.26
CA ILE A 40 10.21 18.71 -2.66
C ILE A 40 10.78 17.32 -2.41
N MET A 41 10.23 16.62 -1.43
CA MET A 41 10.79 15.34 -1.00
C MET A 41 10.61 14.22 -2.02
N GLN A 42 9.64 14.34 -2.94
CA GLN A 42 9.34 13.31 -3.94
C GLN A 42 10.47 13.03 -4.93
N ASP A 43 11.35 14.00 -5.18
CA ASP A 43 12.55 13.84 -6.02
C ASP A 43 13.83 13.75 -5.20
N GLY A 44 13.70 13.53 -3.92
CA GLY A 44 14.79 13.47 -2.97
C GLY A 44 15.35 12.06 -2.78
N THR A 45 16.31 11.98 -1.84
CA THR A 45 17.00 10.74 -1.52
C THR A 45 16.93 10.45 -0.02
N LEU A 46 16.76 9.18 0.30
CA LEU A 46 16.92 8.60 1.63
C LEU A 46 18.35 8.11 1.79
N GLN A 47 19.04 8.57 2.83
CA GLN A 47 20.39 8.12 3.18
C GLN A 47 20.31 7.14 4.36
N PHE A 48 20.25 5.86 4.06
CA PHE A 48 20.11 4.81 5.07
C PHE A 48 21.42 4.54 5.84
N SER A 49 22.55 4.59 5.16
CA SER A 49 23.89 4.49 5.73
C SER A 49 24.89 5.22 4.83
N ASP A 50 26.17 5.24 5.20
CA ASP A 50 27.21 5.86 4.40
C ASP A 50 27.31 5.27 2.99
N SER A 51 26.95 4.00 2.84
CA SER A 51 27.04 3.25 1.57
C SER A 51 25.69 2.90 0.94
N ILE A 52 24.55 3.20 1.60
CA ILE A 52 23.23 2.80 1.13
C ILE A 52 22.32 4.01 1.07
N SER A 53 21.83 4.30 -0.13
CA SER A 53 20.80 5.32 -0.37
C SER A 53 19.87 4.90 -1.49
N TRP A 54 18.67 5.48 -1.51
CA TRP A 54 17.69 5.25 -2.58
C TRP A 54 16.75 6.44 -2.75
N PRO A 55 16.02 6.54 -3.88
CA PRO A 55 15.06 7.61 -4.11
C PRO A 55 13.90 7.57 -3.12
N ILE A 56 13.38 8.74 -2.78
CA ILE A 56 12.11 8.87 -2.07
C ILE A 56 10.97 8.59 -3.06
N THR A 57 10.13 7.61 -2.73
CA THR A 57 8.94 7.21 -3.50
C THR A 57 7.74 7.16 -2.57
N PRO A 58 7.19 8.31 -2.16
CA PRO A 58 6.23 8.35 -1.07
C PRO A 58 4.86 7.83 -1.48
N PHE A 59 4.21 7.17 -0.55
CA PHE A 59 2.85 6.65 -0.73
C PHE A 59 2.12 6.53 0.62
N ILE A 60 0.86 6.13 0.57
CA ILE A 60 0.00 5.95 1.75
C ILE A 60 -0.07 4.46 2.06
N GLY A 61 0.47 4.02 3.19
CA GLY A 61 0.41 2.61 3.62
C GLY A 61 -1.01 2.21 4.00
N THR A 62 -1.68 3.03 4.82
CA THR A 62 -3.03 2.76 5.29
C THR A 62 -4.02 3.75 4.72
N LEU A 63 -5.02 3.28 3.96
CA LEU A 63 -6.15 4.07 3.50
C LEU A 63 -7.38 3.20 3.28
N GLY A 64 -8.56 3.72 3.57
CA GLY A 64 -9.79 2.94 3.41
C GLY A 64 -11.06 3.73 3.65
N THR A 65 -12.18 3.08 3.40
CA THR A 65 -13.52 3.49 3.82
C THR A 65 -13.93 2.69 5.05
N ALA A 66 -15.00 3.06 5.74
CA ALA A 66 -15.49 2.26 6.85
C ALA A 66 -15.83 0.83 6.36
N PRO A 67 -15.31 -0.20 7.03
CA PRO A 67 -15.52 -1.59 6.64
C PRO A 67 -16.97 -2.03 6.81
N ASP A 68 -17.40 -3.05 6.06
CA ASP A 68 -18.71 -3.69 6.15
C ASP A 68 -18.86 -4.59 7.39
N ARG A 69 -17.82 -4.65 8.22
CA ARG A 69 -17.72 -5.52 9.40
C ARG A 69 -16.89 -4.89 10.50
N GLU A 70 -16.94 -5.43 11.70
CA GLU A 70 -16.08 -5.03 12.80
C GLU A 70 -14.61 -5.40 12.50
N VAL A 71 -13.72 -4.43 12.68
CA VAL A 71 -12.27 -4.57 12.57
C VAL A 71 -11.64 -4.11 13.88
N ARG A 72 -10.87 -4.98 14.54
CA ARG A 72 -10.32 -4.71 15.87
C ARG A 72 -9.06 -3.86 15.87
N ALA A 73 -8.23 -3.99 14.85
CA ALA A 73 -6.98 -3.27 14.73
C ALA A 73 -6.67 -2.95 13.27
N SER A 74 -6.03 -1.82 13.00
CA SER A 74 -5.65 -1.42 11.64
C SER A 74 -4.67 -2.41 10.99
N ILE A 75 -3.76 -2.97 11.77
CA ILE A 75 -2.80 -3.98 11.29
C ILE A 75 -3.46 -5.28 10.82
N ASP A 76 -4.65 -5.61 11.38
CA ASP A 76 -5.46 -6.74 10.93
C ASP A 76 -6.56 -6.29 9.95
N GLY A 77 -6.63 -5.00 9.72
CA GLY A 77 -7.69 -4.34 8.99
C GLY A 77 -7.41 -4.24 7.50
N GLN A 78 -7.24 -5.36 6.83
CA GLN A 78 -7.14 -5.43 5.37
C GLN A 78 -8.37 -6.09 4.77
N GLY A 79 -8.90 -5.49 3.72
CA GLY A 79 -10.06 -6.05 3.04
C GLY A 79 -10.52 -5.22 1.85
N ALA A 80 -11.73 -5.53 1.40
CA ALA A 80 -12.30 -4.84 0.23
C ALA A 80 -12.44 -3.32 0.43
N TRP A 81 -12.61 -2.88 1.67
CA TRP A 81 -12.68 -1.46 2.05
C TRP A 81 -11.32 -0.71 1.99
N GLY A 82 -10.21 -1.41 1.77
CA GLY A 82 -8.84 -0.90 1.91
C GLY A 82 -8.19 -1.40 3.19
N GLY A 83 -7.70 -0.49 4.00
CA GLY A 83 -7.00 -0.76 5.26
C GLY A 83 -5.49 -0.61 5.14
N ASN A 84 -4.78 -1.35 5.96
CA ASN A 84 -3.30 -1.38 6.00
C ASN A 84 -2.75 -2.27 4.88
N LEU A 85 -2.87 -1.80 3.65
CA LEU A 85 -2.51 -2.58 2.46
C LEU A 85 -1.04 -2.46 2.06
N ASP A 86 -0.36 -1.41 2.50
CA ASP A 86 1.05 -1.12 2.23
C ASP A 86 1.41 -1.21 0.74
N MET A 87 0.47 -0.74 -0.08
CA MET A 87 0.60 -0.76 -1.54
C MET A 87 1.39 0.43 -2.02
N ARG A 88 2.56 0.23 -2.60
CA ARG A 88 3.38 1.32 -3.17
C ARG A 88 2.66 2.11 -4.27
N ASP A 89 1.66 1.52 -4.91
CA ASP A 89 0.84 2.18 -5.92
C ASP A 89 -0.20 3.18 -5.32
N ALA A 90 -0.37 3.22 -3.99
CA ALA A 90 -1.16 4.26 -3.33
C ALA A 90 -0.40 5.60 -3.27
N ALA A 91 0.19 5.98 -4.39
CA ALA A 91 1.09 7.12 -4.57
C ALA A 91 0.41 8.29 -5.28
N ALA A 92 1.08 9.45 -5.21
CA ALA A 92 0.60 10.66 -5.88
C ALA A 92 0.47 10.47 -7.41
N GLY A 93 -0.60 11.02 -7.99
CA GLY A 93 -0.91 10.92 -9.43
C GLY A 93 -1.74 9.70 -9.81
N ASN A 94 -1.92 8.74 -8.93
CA ASN A 94 -2.76 7.58 -9.16
C ASN A 94 -4.19 7.81 -8.64
N ARG A 95 -5.15 7.13 -9.24
CA ARG A 95 -6.55 7.14 -8.82
C ARG A 95 -6.88 5.81 -8.14
N ILE A 96 -7.36 5.90 -6.90
CA ILE A 96 -7.68 4.74 -6.09
C ILE A 96 -9.21 4.64 -5.97
N LEU A 97 -9.76 3.52 -6.42
CA LEU A 97 -11.19 3.23 -6.35
C LEU A 97 -11.43 2.28 -5.20
N MET A 98 -12.35 2.65 -4.31
CA MET A 98 -12.69 1.86 -3.14
C MET A 98 -14.19 1.66 -3.02
N PRO A 99 -14.66 0.49 -2.56
CA PRO A 99 -16.06 0.29 -2.20
C PRO A 99 -16.48 1.25 -1.08
N VAL A 100 -17.76 1.63 -1.08
CA VAL A 100 -18.39 2.41 -0.01
C VAL A 100 -19.52 1.59 0.57
N TYR A 101 -19.47 1.26 1.84
CA TYR A 101 -20.43 0.41 2.54
C TYR A 101 -21.40 1.21 3.42
N HIS A 102 -21.02 2.42 3.82
CA HIS A 102 -21.78 3.27 4.73
C HIS A 102 -21.95 4.68 4.15
N ASP A 103 -23.03 5.33 4.51
CA ASP A 103 -23.29 6.73 4.16
C ASP A 103 -22.14 7.61 4.67
N GLY A 104 -21.66 8.51 3.80
CA GLY A 104 -20.51 9.36 4.08
C GLY A 104 -19.16 8.66 3.89
N ALA A 105 -19.13 7.39 3.48
CA ALA A 105 -17.94 6.57 3.26
C ALA A 105 -17.02 6.45 4.48
N LEU A 106 -16.92 7.46 5.34
CA LEU A 106 -16.04 7.55 6.50
C LEU A 106 -14.59 7.19 6.13
N PHE A 107 -14.11 7.86 5.08
CA PHE A 107 -12.76 7.65 4.57
C PHE A 107 -11.71 7.99 5.62
N TYR A 108 -10.66 7.19 5.69
CA TYR A 108 -9.52 7.40 6.56
C TYR A 108 -8.20 7.12 5.84
N LEU A 109 -7.13 7.73 6.31
CA LEU A 109 -5.77 7.44 5.89
C LEU A 109 -4.78 7.71 7.00
N GLY A 110 -3.60 7.12 6.86
CA GLY A 110 -2.45 7.32 7.75
C GLY A 110 -1.25 6.56 7.23
N ASP A 111 -0.24 6.38 8.09
CA ASP A 111 0.85 5.47 7.79
C ASP A 111 1.58 5.86 6.50
N LEU A 112 2.17 7.06 6.52
CA LEU A 112 2.88 7.57 5.36
C LEU A 112 4.27 6.97 5.26
N HIS A 113 4.57 6.38 4.14
CA HIS A 113 5.86 5.80 3.82
C HIS A 113 6.62 6.70 2.86
N ALA A 114 7.88 7.01 3.17
CA ALA A 114 8.76 7.71 2.25
C ALA A 114 9.33 6.77 1.19
N SER A 115 9.43 5.48 1.50
CA SER A 115 9.78 4.40 0.59
C SER A 115 9.54 3.05 1.27
N GLN A 116 9.42 2.01 0.46
CA GLN A 116 9.24 0.63 0.94
C GLN A 116 9.75 -0.35 -0.11
N GLY A 117 10.33 -1.46 0.33
CA GLY A 117 10.50 -2.64 -0.52
C GLY A 117 9.17 -3.35 -0.76
N ASP A 118 9.11 -4.19 -1.79
CA ASP A 118 7.92 -5.02 -2.02
C ASP A 118 7.63 -5.88 -0.80
N THR A 119 6.34 -6.03 -0.49
CA THR A 119 5.80 -6.85 0.61
C THR A 119 6.01 -6.30 2.02
N GLU A 120 6.74 -5.19 2.20
CA GLU A 120 7.12 -4.71 3.53
C GLU A 120 7.59 -5.83 4.46
N TYR A 121 8.49 -6.67 3.94
CA TYR A 121 8.85 -7.96 4.54
C TYR A 121 9.28 -7.87 6.00
N THR A 122 9.91 -6.78 6.39
CA THR A 122 10.38 -6.54 7.76
C THR A 122 9.29 -6.00 8.70
N GLY A 123 8.10 -5.69 8.17
CA GLY A 123 6.99 -5.11 8.93
C GLY A 123 7.16 -3.65 9.29
N THR A 124 8.08 -2.95 8.65
CA THR A 124 8.23 -1.49 8.68
C THR A 124 8.82 -1.00 7.36
N ALA A 125 8.24 0.07 6.84
CA ALA A 125 8.78 0.82 5.73
C ALA A 125 9.80 1.88 6.20
N ALA A 126 10.17 2.79 5.33
CA ALA A 126 10.75 4.06 5.72
C ALA A 126 9.62 4.98 6.20
N GLU A 127 9.23 4.80 7.44
CA GLU A 127 8.11 5.51 8.08
C GLU A 127 8.37 7.01 8.12
N THR A 128 7.36 7.80 7.80
CA THR A 128 7.52 9.25 7.75
C THR A 128 6.23 9.98 8.12
N CYS A 129 6.32 11.29 8.25
CA CYS A 129 5.16 12.17 8.33
C CYS A 129 5.07 13.06 7.10
N GLY A 130 3.89 13.56 6.80
CA GLY A 130 3.70 14.42 5.65
C GLY A 130 2.29 14.99 5.56
N THR A 131 2.05 15.74 4.49
CA THR A 131 0.74 16.29 4.15
C THR A 131 0.26 15.64 2.87
N VAL A 132 -0.98 15.16 2.87
CA VAL A 132 -1.62 14.55 1.72
C VAL A 132 -2.73 15.47 1.22
N ARG A 133 -2.76 15.72 -0.09
CA ARG A 133 -3.87 16.40 -0.75
C ARG A 133 -4.63 15.38 -1.57
N LEU A 134 -5.93 15.29 -1.33
CA LEU A 134 -6.81 14.33 -1.99
C LEU A 134 -7.91 15.05 -2.75
N TYR A 135 -8.35 14.41 -3.83
CA TYR A 135 -9.57 14.75 -4.54
C TYR A 135 -10.51 13.56 -4.48
N PHE A 136 -11.78 13.82 -4.18
CA PHE A 136 -12.79 12.78 -4.06
C PHE A 136 -13.82 12.89 -5.16
N GLU A 137 -14.19 11.74 -5.69
CA GLU A 137 -15.29 11.58 -6.62
C GLU A 137 -16.16 10.40 -6.16
N LEU A 138 -17.47 10.54 -6.23
CA LEU A 138 -18.41 9.46 -5.93
C LEU A 138 -18.99 8.89 -7.22
N ILE A 139 -18.70 7.64 -7.50
CA ILE A 139 -19.30 6.88 -8.59
C ILE A 139 -20.48 6.09 -8.04
N LYS A 140 -21.69 6.57 -8.31
CA LYS A 140 -22.92 5.91 -7.84
C LYS A 140 -23.20 4.63 -8.62
N GLN A 141 -23.83 3.67 -7.95
CA GLN A 141 -24.32 2.40 -8.53
C GLN A 141 -23.23 1.49 -9.11
N LYS A 142 -21.94 1.80 -8.88
CA LYS A 142 -20.83 0.92 -9.23
C LYS A 142 -20.46 0.07 -8.02
N LYS A 143 -20.50 -1.25 -8.19
CA LYS A 143 -20.02 -2.19 -7.19
C LYS A 143 -18.57 -2.55 -7.51
N LEU A 144 -17.71 -2.43 -6.51
CA LEU A 144 -16.33 -2.89 -6.58
C LEU A 144 -16.15 -4.09 -5.66
N PRO A 145 -15.56 -5.18 -6.13
CA PRO A 145 -15.30 -6.35 -5.28
C PRO A 145 -14.16 -6.10 -4.31
N PHE A 146 -13.23 -5.23 -4.67
CA PHE A 146 -12.04 -4.86 -3.89
C PHE A 146 -11.46 -3.54 -4.38
N VAL A 147 -10.41 -3.04 -3.72
CA VAL A 147 -9.66 -1.84 -4.14
C VAL A 147 -9.09 -2.02 -5.55
N ARG A 148 -9.15 -0.99 -6.36
CA ARG A 148 -8.53 -0.89 -7.69
C ARG A 148 -7.71 0.37 -7.79
N ILE A 149 -6.63 0.35 -8.55
CA ILE A 149 -5.80 1.53 -8.80
C ILE A 149 -5.65 1.73 -10.30
N GLU A 150 -5.95 2.94 -10.74
CA GLU A 150 -5.68 3.42 -12.09
C GLU A 150 -4.40 4.26 -12.04
N LYS A 151 -3.39 3.82 -12.78
CA LYS A 151 -2.13 4.52 -13.00
C LYS A 151 -2.10 5.09 -14.42
N PRO A 152 -1.23 6.05 -14.71
CA PRO A 152 -1.08 6.57 -16.08
C PRO A 152 -0.73 5.50 -17.13
N ASP A 153 -0.08 4.43 -16.70
CA ASP A 153 0.49 3.37 -17.54
C ASP A 153 -0.03 1.96 -17.22
N ALA A 154 -0.88 1.82 -16.20
CA ALA A 154 -1.33 0.50 -15.76
C ALA A 154 -2.65 0.51 -14.98
N LEU A 155 -3.33 -0.63 -14.97
CA LEU A 155 -4.43 -0.95 -14.07
C LEU A 155 -3.95 -1.96 -13.04
N VAL A 156 -4.30 -1.74 -11.78
CA VAL A 156 -3.90 -2.62 -10.67
C VAL A 156 -5.13 -3.11 -9.93
N ALA A 157 -5.37 -4.40 -9.97
CA ALA A 157 -6.34 -5.06 -9.10
C ALA A 157 -5.66 -5.50 -7.81
N VAL A 158 -6.22 -5.09 -6.68
CA VAL A 158 -5.68 -5.40 -5.37
C VAL A 158 -6.48 -6.53 -4.74
N GLN A 159 -5.81 -7.42 -4.03
CA GLN A 159 -6.46 -8.48 -3.26
C GLN A 159 -5.61 -8.92 -2.09
N THR A 160 -6.27 -9.28 -1.01
CA THR A 160 -5.65 -9.91 0.16
C THR A 160 -6.35 -11.24 0.45
N ALA A 161 -5.58 -12.29 0.62
CA ALA A 161 -6.09 -13.61 1.02
C ALA A 161 -4.96 -14.49 1.59
N ARG A 162 -5.35 -15.56 2.22
CA ARG A 162 -4.47 -16.67 2.63
C ARG A 162 -5.07 -17.98 2.14
N PRO A 163 -4.31 -18.84 1.48
CA PRO A 163 -2.91 -18.66 1.06
C PRO A 163 -2.76 -17.62 -0.07
N LEU A 164 -1.53 -17.26 -0.40
CA LEU A 164 -1.22 -16.23 -1.40
C LEU A 164 -1.79 -16.55 -2.79
N GLU A 165 -1.81 -17.82 -3.16
CA GLU A 165 -2.35 -18.29 -4.44
C GLU A 165 -3.81 -17.87 -4.64
N VAL A 166 -4.61 -17.91 -3.58
CA VAL A 166 -6.01 -17.43 -3.62
C VAL A 166 -6.07 -15.92 -3.89
N ALA A 167 -5.15 -15.14 -3.32
CA ALA A 167 -5.08 -13.72 -3.58
C ALA A 167 -4.74 -13.44 -5.06
N VAL A 168 -3.77 -14.16 -5.61
CA VAL A 168 -3.34 -14.02 -7.01
C VAL A 168 -4.48 -14.37 -7.97
N ASP A 169 -5.12 -15.53 -7.77
CA ASP A 169 -6.22 -15.98 -8.63
C ASP A 169 -7.39 -14.99 -8.59
N THR A 170 -7.77 -14.55 -7.39
CA THR A 170 -8.88 -13.60 -7.21
C THR A 170 -8.55 -12.23 -7.81
N ALA A 171 -7.34 -11.71 -7.61
CA ALA A 171 -6.90 -10.46 -8.23
C ALA A 171 -6.94 -10.53 -9.75
N THR A 172 -6.47 -11.64 -10.33
CA THR A 172 -6.52 -11.89 -11.76
C THR A 172 -7.96 -11.88 -12.28
N GLN A 173 -8.85 -12.62 -11.61
CA GLN A 173 -10.27 -12.64 -11.96
C GLN A 173 -10.90 -11.23 -11.91
N HIS A 174 -10.60 -10.46 -10.86
CA HIS A 174 -11.11 -9.10 -10.71
C HIS A 174 -10.57 -8.15 -11.79
N LEU A 175 -9.30 -8.33 -12.20
CA LEU A 175 -8.71 -7.53 -13.28
C LEU A 175 -9.37 -7.86 -14.62
N MET A 176 -9.54 -9.14 -14.94
CA MET A 176 -10.24 -9.58 -16.15
C MET A 176 -11.67 -9.03 -16.21
N ALA A 177 -12.43 -9.16 -15.12
CA ALA A 177 -13.77 -8.60 -15.02
C ALA A 177 -13.76 -7.08 -15.23
N TRP A 178 -12.78 -6.39 -14.68
CA TRP A 178 -12.65 -4.96 -14.87
C TRP A 178 -12.38 -4.57 -16.32
N LEU A 179 -11.51 -5.30 -17.02
CA LEU A 179 -11.23 -5.08 -18.44
C LEU A 179 -12.48 -5.32 -19.32
N VAL A 180 -13.26 -6.35 -19.00
CA VAL A 180 -14.52 -6.63 -19.71
C VAL A 180 -15.57 -5.55 -19.44
N ASP A 181 -15.81 -5.25 -18.16
CA ASP A 181 -16.94 -4.40 -17.75
C ASP A 181 -16.72 -2.92 -18.08
N ASP A 182 -15.50 -2.42 -17.93
CA ASP A 182 -15.21 -0.98 -18.01
C ASP A 182 -14.49 -0.61 -19.33
N TYR A 183 -13.77 -1.54 -19.93
CA TYR A 183 -12.96 -1.27 -21.13
C TYR A 183 -13.46 -2.01 -22.39
N GLY A 184 -14.48 -2.86 -22.26
CA GLY A 184 -15.13 -3.53 -23.39
C GLY A 184 -14.32 -4.65 -24.04
N PHE A 185 -13.34 -5.19 -23.31
CA PHE A 185 -12.62 -6.37 -23.78
C PHE A 185 -13.56 -7.59 -23.87
N THR A 186 -13.30 -8.47 -24.83
CA THR A 186 -13.93 -9.80 -24.75
C THR A 186 -13.30 -10.60 -23.60
N PRO A 187 -14.02 -11.57 -23.00
CA PRO A 187 -13.41 -12.42 -21.97
C PRO A 187 -12.12 -13.12 -22.41
N THR A 188 -12.04 -13.47 -23.70
CA THR A 188 -10.84 -14.10 -24.29
C THR A 188 -9.66 -13.12 -24.38
N ASP A 189 -9.92 -11.86 -24.75
CA ASP A 189 -8.87 -10.85 -24.87
C ASP A 189 -8.41 -10.33 -23.48
N ALA A 190 -9.28 -10.44 -22.47
CA ALA A 190 -8.95 -10.07 -21.10
C ALA A 190 -8.11 -11.12 -20.37
N TYR A 191 -8.19 -12.40 -20.81
CA TYR A 191 -7.40 -13.52 -20.31
C TYR A 191 -5.99 -13.53 -20.89
#